data_a1054feb368aed2ba34cb5c9478cfdc2
#
_entry.id   a1054feb368aed2ba34cb5c9478cfdc2
#
_cell.length_a   1.000
_cell.length_b   1.000
_cell.length_c   1.000
_cell.angle_alpha   90.00
_cell.angle_beta   90.00
_cell.angle_gamma   90.00
#
_symmetry.space_group_name_H-M   'P 1'
#
loop_
_entity.id
_entity.type
_entity.pdbx_description
1 polymer ?
#
loop_
_entity_poly.entity_id
_entity_poly.type
_entity_poly.pdbx_seq_one_letter_code
_entity_poly.pdbx_strand_id
1 'polypeptide(L)'
;ELYLDAAATTPPLPAVIAVMQQLQQTAWANPSSLHGAGLAAAEALERARWRIAERFAVNPDQLIVTSGATESVHLALLGSAAGLVPGRLVISAVEHPAVVAAAHQLEALGWSIAEWPVDGQGVLRLDQLDRLLSAPTRLVSLIAAQGEVGALQPISTIARACRERGILIHSDA
;
A
#
# COMPACT_ATOMS: atom_id res chain seq x y z
N GLU A 1 24.34 20.62 -8.13
CA GLU A 1 24.07 19.21 -8.40
C GLU A 1 22.61 19.04 -8.81
N LEU A 2 22.33 18.27 -9.87
CA LEU A 2 20.96 17.96 -10.32
C LEU A 2 20.54 16.63 -9.68
N TYR A 3 19.50 16.66 -8.82
CA TYR A 3 18.93 15.46 -8.20
C TYR A 3 17.79 14.91 -9.08
N LEU A 4 17.92 13.67 -9.55
CA LEU A 4 16.96 13.02 -10.47
C LEU A 4 16.36 11.72 -9.89
N ASP A 5 16.58 11.44 -8.60
CA ASP A 5 16.11 10.22 -7.94
C ASP A 5 14.92 10.49 -6.98
N ALA A 6 13.98 11.31 -7.43
CA ALA A 6 12.79 11.65 -6.64
C ALA A 6 11.87 10.45 -6.36
N ALA A 7 11.98 9.38 -7.15
CA ALA A 7 11.25 8.13 -6.92
C ALA A 7 11.74 7.40 -5.67
N ALA A 8 13.02 7.51 -5.32
CA ALA A 8 13.56 6.90 -4.10
C ALA A 8 13.22 7.73 -2.86
N THR A 9 13.42 9.05 -2.91
CA THR A 9 13.10 9.97 -1.81
C THR A 9 13.15 11.42 -2.27
N THR A 10 12.52 12.31 -1.50
CA THR A 10 12.59 13.76 -1.71
C THR A 10 12.86 14.47 -0.39
N PRO A 11 13.49 15.66 -0.41
CA PRO A 11 13.59 16.48 0.78
C PRO A 11 12.19 16.81 1.35
N PRO A 12 12.01 16.75 2.68
CA PRO A 12 10.74 17.15 3.27
C PRO A 12 10.49 18.65 3.04
N LEU A 13 9.22 18.99 2.80
CA LEU A 13 8.84 20.40 2.64
C LEU A 13 9.16 21.20 3.94
N PRO A 14 9.57 22.47 3.84
CA PRO A 14 9.86 23.31 5.02
C PRO A 14 8.70 23.36 6.02
N ALA A 15 7.44 23.39 5.54
CA ALA A 15 6.25 23.36 6.38
C ALA A 15 6.14 22.06 7.18
N VAL A 16 6.53 20.92 6.59
CA VAL A 16 6.54 19.62 7.26
C VAL A 16 7.59 19.60 8.36
N ILE A 17 8.80 20.10 8.08
CA ILE A 17 9.87 20.21 9.08
C ILE A 17 9.42 21.06 10.27
N ALA A 18 8.78 22.20 10.02
CA ALA A 18 8.28 23.10 11.07
C ALA A 18 7.22 22.42 11.95
N VAL A 19 6.27 21.69 11.36
CA VAL A 19 5.25 20.94 12.10
C VAL A 19 5.88 19.83 12.94
N MET A 20 6.84 19.09 12.38
CA MET A 20 7.56 18.04 13.13
C MET A 20 8.28 18.61 14.34
N GLN A 21 8.99 19.72 14.20
CA GLN A 21 9.67 20.40 15.30
C GLN A 21 8.67 20.88 16.37
N GLN A 22 7.56 21.48 15.96
CA GLN A 22 6.53 21.93 16.88
C GLN A 22 5.95 20.76 17.68
N LEU A 23 5.59 19.65 17.03
CA LEU A 23 5.00 18.49 17.70
C LEU A 23 5.98 17.82 18.67
N GLN A 24 7.26 17.77 18.34
CA GLN A 24 8.29 17.27 19.26
C GLN A 24 8.38 18.10 20.56
N GLN A 25 8.04 19.38 20.52
CA GLN A 25 8.04 20.26 21.68
C GLN A 25 6.73 20.24 22.44
N THR A 26 5.58 20.07 21.78
CA THR A 26 4.24 20.27 22.36
C THR A 26 3.44 18.99 22.56
N ALA A 27 3.75 17.91 21.84
CA ALA A 27 3.01 16.64 21.84
C ALA A 27 3.94 15.41 21.95
N TRP A 28 5.02 15.54 22.72
CA TRP A 28 6.07 14.54 22.86
C TRP A 28 5.72 13.35 23.75
N ALA A 29 4.65 13.45 24.54
CA ALA A 29 4.29 12.42 25.50
C ALA A 29 3.64 11.18 24.86
N ASN A 30 3.54 10.09 25.63
CA ASN A 30 2.83 8.91 25.18
C ASN A 30 1.33 9.19 25.03
N PRO A 31 0.73 9.02 23.85
CA PRO A 31 -0.68 9.29 23.60
C PRO A 31 -1.64 8.34 24.38
N SER A 32 -1.14 7.25 24.93
CA SER A 32 -1.93 6.34 25.78
C SER A 32 -1.98 6.79 27.26
N SER A 33 -1.25 7.84 27.66
CA SER A 33 -1.24 8.35 29.03
C SER A 33 -2.39 9.29 29.29
N LEU A 34 -3.05 9.15 30.47
CA LEU A 34 -4.25 9.92 30.83
C LEU A 34 -3.97 11.31 31.47
N HIS A 35 -2.71 11.71 31.59
CA HIS A 35 -2.35 13.05 32.04
C HIS A 35 -2.32 14.06 30.88
N GLY A 36 -2.33 15.37 31.18
CA GLY A 36 -2.49 16.44 30.20
C GLY A 36 -1.52 16.37 29.01
N ALA A 37 -0.24 16.04 29.24
CA ALA A 37 0.73 15.90 28.14
C ALA A 37 0.38 14.70 27.22
N GLY A 38 -0.09 13.58 27.77
CA GLY A 38 -0.54 12.42 26.98
C GLY A 38 -1.79 12.75 26.16
N LEU A 39 -2.76 13.44 26.76
CA LEU A 39 -3.97 13.87 26.07
C LEU A 39 -3.65 14.82 24.90
N ALA A 40 -2.72 15.76 25.07
CA ALA A 40 -2.28 16.65 23.99
C ALA A 40 -1.64 15.86 22.82
N ALA A 41 -0.85 14.82 23.14
CA ALA A 41 -0.27 13.94 22.11
C ALA A 41 -1.34 13.12 21.38
N ALA A 42 -2.30 12.54 22.14
CA ALA A 42 -3.43 11.79 21.57
C ALA A 42 -4.26 12.66 20.62
N GLU A 43 -4.59 13.88 21.03
CA GLU A 43 -5.35 14.83 20.23
C GLU A 43 -4.63 15.24 18.95
N ALA A 44 -3.32 15.43 19.00
CA ALA A 44 -2.50 15.73 17.81
C ALA A 44 -2.50 14.55 16.82
N LEU A 45 -2.36 13.31 17.32
CA LEU A 45 -2.40 12.10 16.52
C LEU A 45 -3.77 11.90 15.86
N GLU A 46 -4.85 12.03 16.63
CA GLU A 46 -6.21 11.87 16.10
C GLU A 46 -6.55 12.94 15.06
N ARG A 47 -6.18 14.18 15.26
CA ARG A 47 -6.33 15.23 14.23
C ARG A 47 -5.59 14.89 12.94
N ALA A 48 -4.37 14.32 13.03
CA ALA A 48 -3.61 13.90 11.86
C ALA A 48 -4.33 12.76 11.11
N ARG A 49 -4.82 11.75 11.84
CA ARG A 49 -5.59 10.63 11.26
C ARG A 49 -6.85 11.12 10.55
N TRP A 50 -7.62 12.00 11.17
CA TRP A 50 -8.82 12.58 10.58
C TRP A 50 -8.53 13.33 9.27
N ARG A 51 -7.48 14.16 9.24
CA ARG A 51 -7.10 14.90 8.04
C ARG A 51 -6.70 13.97 6.88
N ILE A 52 -5.98 12.90 7.18
CA ILE A 52 -5.60 11.89 6.18
C ILE A 52 -6.85 11.18 5.68
N ALA A 53 -7.72 10.72 6.58
CA ALA A 53 -8.95 10.01 6.25
C ALA A 53 -9.88 10.86 5.37
N GLU A 54 -10.05 12.14 5.73
CA GLU A 54 -10.82 13.10 4.92
C GLU A 54 -10.26 13.23 3.49
N ARG A 55 -8.93 13.30 3.36
CA ARG A 55 -8.27 13.42 2.05
C ARG A 55 -8.49 12.20 1.17
N PHE A 56 -8.57 11.02 1.74
CA PHE A 56 -8.82 9.76 1.04
C PHE A 56 -10.29 9.34 1.00
N ALA A 57 -11.20 10.13 1.58
CA ALA A 57 -12.62 9.83 1.71
C ALA A 57 -12.88 8.46 2.36
N VAL A 58 -12.12 8.14 3.42
CA VAL A 58 -12.25 6.90 4.19
C VAL A 58 -12.52 7.20 5.67
N ASN A 59 -12.96 6.19 6.43
CA ASN A 59 -13.08 6.32 7.87
C ASN A 59 -11.68 6.31 8.53
N PRO A 60 -11.39 7.15 9.54
CA PRO A 60 -10.13 7.12 10.29
C PRO A 60 -9.74 5.75 10.82
N ASP A 61 -10.71 4.92 11.19
CA ASP A 61 -10.47 3.54 11.65
C ASP A 61 -9.95 2.59 10.56
N GLN A 62 -10.05 2.99 9.29
CA GLN A 62 -9.51 2.25 8.15
C GLN A 62 -8.04 2.60 7.86
N LEU A 63 -7.48 3.59 8.58
CA LEU A 63 -6.08 3.99 8.43
C LEU A 63 -5.18 3.21 9.39
N ILE A 64 -4.18 2.55 8.84
CA ILE A 64 -3.13 1.89 9.60
C ILE A 64 -1.82 2.62 9.33
N VAL A 65 -1.22 3.15 10.39
CA VAL A 65 0.09 3.80 10.31
C VAL A 65 1.17 2.75 10.54
N THR A 66 2.14 2.69 9.65
CA THR A 66 3.24 1.72 9.65
C THR A 66 4.58 2.45 9.65
N SER A 67 5.67 1.71 9.81
CA SER A 67 7.04 2.25 9.74
C SER A 67 7.47 2.60 8.31
N GLY A 68 6.75 2.11 7.30
CA GLY A 68 7.05 2.36 5.89
C GLY A 68 6.32 1.40 4.95
N ALA A 69 6.51 1.60 3.64
CA ALA A 69 5.82 0.85 2.60
C ALA A 69 6.06 -0.67 2.68
N THR A 70 7.27 -1.11 3.00
CA THR A 70 7.58 -2.54 3.16
C THR A 70 6.71 -3.22 4.22
N GLU A 71 6.55 -2.59 5.39
CA GLU A 71 5.65 -3.09 6.44
C GLU A 71 4.19 -3.08 5.98
N SER A 72 3.75 -1.99 5.34
CA SER A 72 2.38 -1.87 4.82
C SER A 72 2.05 -2.98 3.84
N VAL A 73 2.93 -3.26 2.87
CA VAL A 73 2.77 -4.32 1.87
C VAL A 73 2.68 -5.69 2.53
N HIS A 74 3.61 -6.01 3.44
CA HIS A 74 3.59 -7.31 4.15
C HIS A 74 2.32 -7.46 5.00
N LEU A 75 1.94 -6.42 5.73
CA LEU A 75 0.73 -6.43 6.55
C LEU A 75 -0.53 -6.61 5.69
N ALA A 76 -0.62 -5.92 4.55
CA ALA A 76 -1.74 -6.03 3.64
C ALA A 76 -1.82 -7.44 3.01
N LEU A 77 -0.74 -7.95 2.44
CA LEU A 77 -0.75 -9.21 1.71
C LEU A 77 -0.85 -10.43 2.64
N LEU A 78 0.03 -10.51 3.64
CA LEU A 78 0.04 -11.65 4.57
C LEU A 78 -1.20 -11.63 5.48
N GLY A 79 -1.60 -10.44 5.95
CA GLY A 79 -2.79 -10.28 6.78
C GLY A 79 -4.08 -10.64 6.03
N SER A 80 -4.24 -10.20 4.79
CA SER A 80 -5.39 -10.59 3.95
C SER A 80 -5.40 -12.09 3.65
N ALA A 81 -4.24 -12.66 3.34
CA ALA A 81 -4.11 -14.07 3.03
C ALA A 81 -4.39 -14.98 4.23
N ALA A 82 -4.08 -14.55 5.47
CA ALA A 82 -4.32 -15.31 6.70
C ALA A 82 -5.83 -15.62 6.92
N GLY A 83 -6.72 -14.78 6.39
CA GLY A 83 -8.17 -14.99 6.45
C GLY A 83 -8.75 -15.80 5.29
N LEU A 84 -7.92 -16.28 4.36
CA LEU A 84 -8.34 -16.98 3.15
C LEU A 84 -7.79 -18.40 3.08
N VAL A 85 -8.53 -19.29 2.44
CA VAL A 85 -7.97 -20.59 2.02
C VAL A 85 -6.94 -20.31 0.92
N PRO A 86 -5.74 -20.94 0.95
CA PRO A 86 -4.73 -20.77 -0.08
C PRO A 86 -5.29 -20.95 -1.50
N GLY A 87 -4.90 -20.05 -2.36
CA GLY A 87 -5.32 -20.01 -3.76
C GLY A 87 -4.22 -19.42 -4.62
N ARG A 88 -4.56 -18.58 -5.57
CA ARG A 88 -3.59 -17.87 -6.40
C ARG A 88 -3.51 -16.40 -5.99
N LEU A 89 -2.30 -15.91 -5.72
CA LEU A 89 -1.96 -14.50 -5.71
C LEU A 89 -1.44 -14.12 -7.11
N VAL A 90 -1.97 -13.05 -7.66
CA VAL A 90 -1.47 -12.44 -8.90
C VAL A 90 -0.74 -11.14 -8.53
N ILE A 91 0.50 -10.99 -8.97
CA ILE A 91 1.30 -9.77 -8.82
C ILE A 91 1.68 -9.22 -10.19
N SER A 92 1.97 -7.93 -10.31
CA SER A 92 2.45 -7.40 -11.59
C SER A 92 3.91 -7.79 -11.84
N ALA A 93 4.31 -7.83 -13.13
CA ALA A 93 5.71 -8.07 -13.53
C ALA A 93 6.66 -6.92 -13.15
N VAL A 94 6.12 -5.79 -12.67
CA VAL A 94 6.88 -4.56 -12.38
C VAL A 94 6.72 -4.09 -10.93
N GLU A 95 6.46 -5.04 -10.02
CA GLU A 95 6.27 -4.76 -8.59
C GLU A 95 7.54 -4.29 -7.89
N HIS A 96 7.31 -3.57 -6.78
CA HIS A 96 8.37 -3.30 -5.82
C HIS A 96 8.87 -4.62 -5.18
N PRO A 97 10.18 -4.76 -4.88
CA PRO A 97 10.74 -5.96 -4.24
C PRO A 97 10.03 -6.42 -2.97
N ALA A 98 9.41 -5.51 -2.21
CA ALA A 98 8.64 -5.85 -1.00
C ALA A 98 7.42 -6.73 -1.31
N VAL A 99 6.73 -6.48 -2.43
CA VAL A 99 5.58 -7.30 -2.89
C VAL A 99 6.06 -8.68 -3.31
N VAL A 100 7.16 -8.76 -4.05
CA VAL A 100 7.77 -10.04 -4.46
C VAL A 100 8.18 -10.87 -3.23
N ALA A 101 8.79 -10.22 -2.23
CA ALA A 101 9.18 -10.89 -0.97
C ALA A 101 7.96 -11.42 -0.21
N ALA A 102 6.87 -10.65 -0.12
CA ALA A 102 5.63 -11.10 0.51
C ALA A 102 4.97 -12.26 -0.28
N ALA A 103 5.02 -12.22 -1.61
CA ALA A 103 4.51 -13.28 -2.48
C ALA A 103 5.27 -14.60 -2.24
N HIS A 104 6.59 -14.58 -2.13
CA HIS A 104 7.39 -15.77 -1.80
C HIS A 104 7.07 -16.36 -0.42
N GLN A 105 6.74 -15.51 0.57
CA GLN A 105 6.30 -16.01 1.88
C GLN A 105 4.94 -16.72 1.76
N LEU A 106 4.02 -16.19 0.96
CA LEU A 106 2.72 -16.83 0.69
C LEU A 106 2.87 -18.15 -0.07
N GLU A 107 3.82 -18.22 -1.00
CA GLU A 107 4.14 -19.47 -1.71
C GLU A 107 4.55 -20.58 -0.73
N ALA A 108 5.39 -20.28 0.26
CA ALA A 108 5.74 -21.21 1.34
C ALA A 108 4.54 -21.61 2.21
N LEU A 109 3.46 -20.84 2.20
CA LEU A 109 2.20 -21.14 2.89
C LEU A 109 1.14 -21.81 1.99
N GLY A 110 1.55 -22.30 0.81
CA GLY A 110 0.71 -23.06 -0.10
C GLY A 110 -0.08 -22.25 -1.13
N TRP A 111 0.23 -20.97 -1.28
CA TRP A 111 -0.32 -20.15 -2.36
C TRP A 111 0.45 -20.40 -3.66
N SER A 112 -0.25 -20.33 -4.80
CA SER A 112 0.39 -20.25 -6.10
C SER A 112 0.54 -18.80 -6.52
N ILE A 113 1.68 -18.46 -7.11
CA ILE A 113 1.97 -17.10 -7.59
C ILE A 113 1.85 -17.07 -9.11
N ALA A 114 1.17 -16.07 -9.64
CA ALA A 114 1.12 -15.78 -11.06
C ALA A 114 1.51 -14.33 -11.31
N GLU A 115 2.28 -14.13 -12.37
CA GLU A 115 2.71 -12.81 -12.78
C GLU A 115 1.77 -12.24 -13.85
N TRP A 116 1.37 -10.98 -13.67
CA TRP A 116 0.63 -10.23 -14.68
C TRP A 116 1.61 -9.53 -15.61
N PRO A 117 1.69 -9.93 -16.88
CA PRO A 117 2.65 -9.36 -17.80
C PRO A 117 2.31 -7.92 -18.18
N VAL A 118 3.35 -7.16 -18.51
CA VAL A 118 3.24 -5.80 -19.05
C VAL A 118 3.56 -5.77 -20.54
N ASP A 119 3.21 -4.69 -21.20
CA ASP A 119 3.61 -4.39 -22.57
C ASP A 119 4.99 -3.72 -22.64
N GLY A 120 5.41 -3.31 -23.85
CA GLY A 120 6.69 -2.62 -24.06
C GLY A 120 6.80 -1.23 -23.43
N GLN A 121 5.71 -0.69 -22.86
CA GLN A 121 5.67 0.57 -22.12
C GLN A 121 5.57 0.36 -20.60
N GLY A 122 5.60 -0.89 -20.14
CA GLY A 122 5.48 -1.25 -18.72
C GLY A 122 4.05 -1.20 -18.19
N VAL A 123 3.03 -1.19 -19.07
CA VAL A 123 1.62 -1.17 -18.69
C VAL A 123 1.03 -2.58 -18.71
N LEU A 124 0.25 -2.93 -17.68
CA LEU A 124 -0.40 -4.24 -17.52
C LEU A 124 -1.28 -4.60 -18.72
N ARG A 125 -1.07 -5.78 -19.26
CA ARG A 125 -1.81 -6.31 -20.40
C ARG A 125 -3.23 -6.72 -20.00
N LEU A 126 -4.21 -5.92 -20.37
CA LEU A 126 -5.63 -6.18 -20.04
C LEU A 126 -6.22 -7.39 -20.80
N ASP A 127 -5.61 -7.82 -21.90
CA ASP A 127 -5.99 -9.07 -22.61
C ASP A 127 -5.78 -10.33 -21.76
N GLN A 128 -5.01 -10.24 -20.66
CA GLN A 128 -4.76 -11.34 -19.72
C GLN A 128 -5.76 -11.36 -18.54
N LEU A 129 -6.65 -10.36 -18.45
CA LEU A 129 -7.53 -10.13 -17.29
C LEU A 129 -8.35 -11.38 -16.93
N ASP A 130 -9.10 -11.93 -17.88
CA ASP A 130 -9.99 -13.06 -17.60
C ASP A 130 -9.22 -14.32 -17.19
N ARG A 131 -8.07 -14.57 -17.81
CA ARG A 131 -7.20 -15.70 -17.47
C ARG A 131 -6.62 -15.57 -16.06
N LEU A 132 -6.14 -14.37 -15.71
CA LEU A 132 -5.49 -14.14 -14.41
C LEU A 132 -6.50 -14.03 -13.27
N LEU A 133 -7.69 -13.51 -13.53
CA LEU A 133 -8.76 -13.41 -12.53
C LEU A 133 -9.69 -14.64 -12.46
N SER A 134 -9.42 -15.71 -13.24
CA SER A 134 -10.12 -16.99 -13.09
C SER A 134 -9.74 -17.69 -11.79
N ALA A 135 -10.58 -18.65 -11.36
CA ALA A 135 -10.23 -19.52 -10.23
C ALA A 135 -8.87 -20.23 -10.45
N PRO A 136 -8.04 -20.42 -9.43
CA PRO A 136 -8.29 -20.21 -8.01
C PRO A 136 -7.81 -18.83 -7.48
N THR A 137 -7.78 -17.76 -8.29
CA THR A 137 -7.29 -16.43 -7.85
C THR A 137 -8.17 -15.89 -6.72
N ARG A 138 -7.53 -15.46 -5.63
CA ARG A 138 -8.19 -14.90 -4.44
C ARG A 138 -7.63 -13.53 -4.05
N LEU A 139 -6.41 -13.24 -4.45
CA LEU A 139 -5.72 -12.01 -4.12
C LEU A 139 -4.96 -11.50 -5.34
N VAL A 140 -4.99 -10.20 -5.54
CA VAL A 140 -4.25 -9.48 -6.59
C VAL A 140 -3.48 -8.35 -5.91
N SER A 141 -2.21 -8.16 -6.27
CA SER A 141 -1.41 -7.03 -5.82
C SER A 141 -0.76 -6.36 -7.02
N LEU A 142 -1.02 -5.07 -7.21
CA LEU A 142 -0.56 -4.32 -8.37
C LEU A 142 0.00 -2.97 -7.94
N ILE A 143 1.19 -2.63 -8.43
CA ILE A 143 1.72 -1.28 -8.30
C ILE A 143 0.84 -0.30 -9.09
N ALA A 144 0.52 0.86 -8.52
CA ALA A 144 -0.31 1.85 -9.21
C ALA A 144 0.48 2.66 -10.26
N ALA A 145 1.73 2.97 -9.92
CA ALA A 145 2.66 3.70 -10.78
C ALA A 145 4.06 3.12 -10.60
N GLN A 146 4.66 2.66 -11.68
CA GLN A 146 6.02 2.16 -11.62
C GLN A 146 7.01 3.34 -11.53
N GLY A 147 7.78 3.39 -10.42
CA GLY A 147 8.57 4.58 -10.04
C GLY A 147 9.74 4.89 -10.97
N GLU A 148 10.34 3.91 -11.64
CA GLU A 148 11.53 4.11 -12.47
C GLU A 148 11.20 4.59 -13.87
N VAL A 149 10.11 4.08 -14.47
CA VAL A 149 9.71 4.43 -15.85
C VAL A 149 8.46 5.29 -15.92
N GLY A 150 7.76 5.50 -14.81
CA GLY A 150 6.57 6.36 -14.72
C GLY A 150 5.31 5.75 -15.35
N ALA A 151 5.27 4.45 -15.61
CA ALA A 151 4.12 3.78 -16.18
C ALA A 151 2.95 3.73 -15.17
N LEU A 152 1.80 4.32 -15.54
CA LEU A 152 0.57 4.25 -14.76
C LEU A 152 -0.22 3.00 -15.12
N GLN A 153 -0.71 2.28 -14.12
CA GLN A 153 -1.42 1.04 -14.32
C GLN A 153 -2.95 1.23 -14.36
N PRO A 154 -3.69 0.41 -15.11
CA PRO A 154 -5.15 0.52 -15.25
C PRO A 154 -5.88 -0.06 -14.03
N ILE A 155 -5.50 0.37 -12.81
CA ILE A 155 -5.98 -0.17 -11.53
C ILE A 155 -7.50 -0.13 -11.42
N SER A 156 -8.14 0.96 -11.81
CA SER A 156 -9.60 1.10 -11.70
C SER A 156 -10.36 0.03 -12.49
N THR A 157 -9.88 -0.31 -13.69
CA THR A 157 -10.48 -1.37 -14.53
C THR A 157 -10.32 -2.73 -13.88
N ILE A 158 -9.10 -3.04 -13.41
CA ILE A 158 -8.79 -4.32 -12.77
C ILE A 158 -9.53 -4.46 -11.43
N ALA A 159 -9.57 -3.39 -10.63
CA ALA A 159 -10.26 -3.39 -9.34
C ALA A 159 -11.77 -3.66 -9.49
N ARG A 160 -12.40 -3.09 -10.52
CA ARG A 160 -13.81 -3.41 -10.82
C ARG A 160 -13.98 -4.90 -11.16
N ALA A 161 -13.14 -5.44 -12.02
CA ALA A 161 -13.19 -6.84 -12.41
C ALA A 161 -12.90 -7.81 -11.23
N CYS A 162 -12.01 -7.45 -10.32
CA CYS A 162 -11.75 -8.18 -9.08
C CYS A 162 -13.00 -8.18 -8.17
N ARG A 163 -13.61 -7.01 -7.98
CA ARG A 163 -14.81 -6.86 -7.14
C ARG A 163 -15.97 -7.71 -7.65
N GLU A 164 -16.21 -7.73 -8.97
CA GLU A 164 -17.25 -8.55 -9.60
C GLU A 164 -17.03 -10.06 -9.40
N ARG A 165 -15.78 -10.48 -9.14
CA ARG A 165 -15.38 -11.88 -8.93
C ARG A 165 -15.12 -12.23 -7.45
N GLY A 166 -15.31 -11.29 -6.52
CA GLY A 166 -15.03 -11.50 -5.10
C GLY A 166 -13.54 -11.71 -4.80
N ILE A 167 -12.66 -11.16 -5.63
CA ILE A 167 -11.20 -11.22 -5.47
C ILE A 167 -10.74 -9.98 -4.71
N LEU A 168 -9.92 -10.16 -3.66
CA LEU A 168 -9.30 -9.05 -2.97
C LEU A 168 -8.21 -8.42 -3.84
N ILE A 169 -8.13 -7.09 -3.80
CA ILE A 169 -7.09 -6.35 -4.51
C ILE A 169 -6.34 -5.43 -3.54
N HIS A 170 -5.02 -5.49 -3.59
CA HIS A 170 -4.08 -4.55 -3.01
C HIS A 170 -3.45 -3.71 -4.12
N SER A 171 -3.20 -2.43 -3.86
CA SER A 171 -2.43 -1.58 -4.75
C SER A 171 -1.34 -0.87 -3.97
N ASP A 172 -0.09 -1.04 -4.39
CA ASP A 172 1.06 -0.24 -3.94
C ASP A 172 1.05 1.10 -4.69
N ALA A 173 0.87 2.24 -3.93
CA ALA A 173 0.63 3.56 -4.50
C ALA A 173 1.36 4.70 -3.74
#